data_132d03826cccb915eb766268d52bec68
#
_entry.id   132d03826cccb915eb766268d52bec68
#
_cell.length_a   1.000
_cell.length_b   1.000
_cell.length_c   1.000
_cell.angle_alpha   90.00
_cell.angle_beta   90.00
_cell.angle_gamma   90.00
#
_symmetry.space_group_name_H-M   'P 1'
#
loop_
_entity.id
_entity.type
_entity.pdbx_description
1 polymer ?
#
loop_
_entity_poly.entity_id
_entity_poly.type
_entity_poly.pdbx_seq_one_letter_code
_entity_poly.pdbx_strand_id
1 'polypeptide(L)'
;MSQHKDLVILLPGITGSVLANKDGKEFWAPSVGAAWRALTSLGGSIKGLELAGDDVDDGVTATRLVPDVSIVPGLIKLDGYTRIAESLCARLGLEDGKNFRAFPYDWRRDNARVAQRLESQAMDWLKHWRAESGDGKAKLVLIGHSMGGLISRWFVECLGGWQHTRALITL
;
A
#
# COMPACT_ATOMS: atom_id res chain seq x y z
N MET A 1 23.33 6.05 13.91
CA MET A 1 23.05 5.93 12.47
C MET A 1 22.42 7.23 12.01
N SER A 2 22.85 7.83 10.92
CA SER A 2 22.18 9.03 10.40
C SER A 2 20.77 8.65 9.94
N GLN A 3 19.79 9.38 10.40
CA GLN A 3 18.40 9.21 10.01
C GLN A 3 18.25 9.37 8.49
N HIS A 4 17.49 8.50 7.86
CA HIS A 4 17.22 8.58 6.43
C HIS A 4 16.46 9.89 6.12
N LYS A 5 16.99 10.68 5.19
CA LYS A 5 16.48 12.04 4.96
C LYS A 5 15.21 12.09 4.11
N ASP A 6 15.00 11.10 3.26
CA ASP A 6 13.87 11.05 2.34
C ASP A 6 12.67 10.31 2.96
N LEU A 7 11.49 10.55 2.40
CA LEU A 7 10.26 9.84 2.75
C LEU A 7 10.13 8.58 1.89
N VAL A 8 10.06 7.43 2.52
CA VAL A 8 9.88 6.13 1.86
C VAL A 8 8.41 5.75 1.86
N ILE A 9 7.86 5.39 0.70
CA ILE A 9 6.47 4.91 0.56
C ILE A 9 6.49 3.51 -0.03
N LEU A 10 5.86 2.55 0.66
CA LEU A 10 5.70 1.17 0.23
C LEU A 10 4.29 0.95 -0.34
N LEU A 11 4.22 0.54 -1.62
CA LEU A 11 2.98 0.19 -2.32
C LEU A 11 2.90 -1.32 -2.54
N PRO A 12 1.80 -1.96 -2.17
CA PRO A 12 1.62 -3.40 -2.37
C PRO A 12 1.26 -3.74 -3.83
N GLY A 13 1.29 -5.02 -4.15
CA GLY A 13 0.72 -5.56 -5.38
C GLY A 13 -0.80 -5.69 -5.32
N ILE A 14 -1.37 -6.26 -6.38
CA ILE A 14 -2.78 -6.66 -6.42
C ILE A 14 -3.09 -7.56 -5.22
N THR A 15 -4.27 -7.41 -4.63
CA THR A 15 -4.70 -8.12 -3.41
C THR A 15 -3.89 -7.83 -2.14
N GLY A 16 -2.88 -6.97 -2.23
CA GLY A 16 -1.96 -6.68 -1.13
C GLY A 16 -2.46 -5.66 -0.09
N SER A 17 -3.67 -5.14 -0.25
CA SER A 17 -4.35 -4.29 0.73
C SER A 17 -5.59 -4.99 1.29
N VAL A 18 -5.82 -4.81 2.57
CA VAL A 18 -7.07 -5.20 3.23
C VAL A 18 -8.16 -4.22 2.85
N LEU A 19 -9.31 -4.74 2.41
CA LEU A 19 -10.46 -3.93 2.03
C LEU A 19 -11.58 -4.07 3.07
N ALA A 20 -12.18 -2.94 3.43
CA ALA A 20 -13.33 -2.86 4.32
C ALA A 20 -14.49 -2.13 3.63
N ASN A 21 -15.72 -2.53 3.98
CA ASN A 21 -16.92 -1.85 3.54
C ASN A 21 -17.15 -0.54 4.34
N LYS A 22 -18.21 0.20 3.98
CA LYS A 22 -18.61 1.45 4.66
C LYS A 22 -18.83 1.33 6.17
N ASP A 23 -19.13 0.14 6.66
CA ASP A 23 -19.35 -0.13 8.08
C ASP A 23 -18.03 -0.50 8.79
N GLY A 24 -16.89 -0.43 8.10
CA GLY A 24 -15.58 -0.80 8.62
C GLY A 24 -15.34 -2.32 8.70
N LYS A 25 -16.26 -3.14 8.19
CA LYS A 25 -16.11 -4.59 8.19
C LYS A 25 -15.18 -5.02 7.08
N GLU A 26 -14.06 -5.64 7.46
CA GLU A 26 -13.11 -6.22 6.51
C GLU A 26 -13.74 -7.42 5.79
N PHE A 27 -13.76 -7.40 4.46
CA PHE A 27 -14.24 -8.49 3.62
C PHE A 27 -13.13 -9.10 2.76
N TRP A 28 -12.05 -8.37 2.53
CA TRP A 28 -10.82 -8.88 1.96
C TRP A 28 -9.69 -8.69 2.97
N ALA A 29 -9.44 -9.73 3.76
CA ALA A 29 -8.32 -9.81 4.69
C ALA A 29 -7.82 -11.25 4.70
N PRO A 30 -6.60 -11.54 4.24
CA PRO A 30 -6.02 -12.86 4.37
C PRO A 30 -5.91 -13.23 5.83
N SER A 31 -6.68 -14.23 6.25
CA SER A 31 -6.62 -14.83 7.57
C SER A 31 -6.88 -16.33 7.43
N VAL A 32 -6.48 -17.10 8.44
CA VAL A 32 -6.76 -18.54 8.47
C VAL A 32 -8.27 -18.81 8.29
N GLY A 33 -9.12 -17.97 8.89
CA GLY A 33 -10.57 -18.07 8.74
C GLY A 33 -11.10 -17.58 7.38
N ALA A 34 -10.38 -16.69 6.68
CA ALA A 34 -10.77 -16.25 5.33
C ALA A 34 -10.44 -17.31 4.28
N ALA A 35 -9.30 -17.98 4.38
CA ALA A 35 -8.95 -19.10 3.52
C ALA A 35 -9.98 -20.24 3.66
N TRP A 36 -10.41 -20.54 4.89
CA TRP A 36 -11.44 -21.54 5.15
C TRP A 36 -12.80 -21.13 4.61
N ARG A 37 -13.20 -19.86 4.77
CA ARG A 37 -14.47 -19.34 4.22
C ARG A 37 -14.46 -19.29 2.68
N ALA A 38 -13.34 -18.96 2.05
CA ALA A 38 -13.21 -18.98 0.59
C ALA A 38 -13.39 -20.41 0.03
N LEU A 39 -12.88 -21.41 0.73
CA LEU A 39 -13.06 -22.83 0.39
C LEU A 39 -14.53 -23.30 0.59
N THR A 40 -15.23 -22.77 1.59
CA THR A 40 -16.57 -23.23 1.93
C THR A 40 -17.70 -22.41 1.31
N SER A 41 -17.44 -21.16 0.87
CA SER A 41 -18.48 -20.23 0.39
C SER A 41 -18.77 -20.31 -1.11
N LEU A 42 -18.13 -21.24 -1.87
CA LEU A 42 -18.40 -21.48 -3.30
C LEU A 42 -18.63 -20.19 -4.13
N GLY A 43 -17.77 -19.18 -3.93
CA GLY A 43 -17.82 -17.94 -4.71
C GLY A 43 -18.60 -16.78 -4.10
N GLY A 44 -19.24 -16.93 -2.95
CA GLY A 44 -19.96 -15.83 -2.26
C GLY A 44 -19.04 -14.66 -1.88
N SER A 45 -17.78 -14.93 -1.60
CA SER A 45 -16.74 -13.91 -1.32
C SER A 45 -16.34 -13.10 -2.58
N ILE A 46 -16.54 -13.64 -3.77
CA ILE A 46 -16.18 -12.99 -5.04
C ILE A 46 -17.18 -11.89 -5.41
N LYS A 47 -18.46 -12.07 -5.08
CA LYS A 47 -19.49 -11.04 -5.34
C LYS A 47 -19.21 -9.72 -4.62
N GLY A 48 -18.58 -9.76 -3.45
CA GLY A 48 -18.15 -8.56 -2.71
C GLY A 48 -16.98 -7.80 -3.36
N LEU A 49 -16.31 -8.41 -4.35
CA LEU A 49 -15.20 -7.80 -5.10
C LEU A 49 -15.66 -7.14 -6.40
N GLU A 50 -16.93 -7.30 -6.75
CA GLU A 50 -17.51 -6.67 -7.94
C GLU A 50 -17.48 -5.16 -7.80
N LEU A 51 -17.01 -4.47 -8.84
CA LEU A 51 -16.92 -3.02 -8.92
C LEU A 51 -18.03 -2.52 -9.84
N ALA A 52 -18.90 -1.65 -9.35
CA ALA A 52 -19.98 -1.06 -10.13
C ALA A 52 -19.47 -0.06 -11.20
N GLY A 53 -18.20 0.30 -11.14
CA GLY A 53 -17.48 1.23 -12.03
C GLY A 53 -16.47 2.04 -11.24
N ASP A 54 -15.42 2.52 -11.92
CA ASP A 54 -14.35 3.30 -11.26
C ASP A 54 -14.83 4.66 -10.74
N ASP A 55 -15.89 5.19 -11.31
CA ASP A 55 -16.48 6.48 -10.92
C ASP A 55 -17.48 6.38 -9.75
N VAL A 56 -17.87 5.17 -9.39
CA VAL A 56 -18.86 4.94 -8.34
C VAL A 56 -18.16 4.74 -7.00
N ASP A 57 -18.51 5.58 -6.02
CA ASP A 57 -18.13 5.33 -4.63
C ASP A 57 -19.01 4.19 -4.08
N ASP A 58 -18.44 3.01 -3.98
CA ASP A 58 -19.08 1.83 -3.42
C ASP A 58 -18.88 1.71 -1.90
N GLY A 59 -18.28 2.74 -1.29
CA GLY A 59 -18.01 2.81 0.14
C GLY A 59 -16.93 1.84 0.63
N VAL A 60 -16.14 1.30 -0.30
CA VAL A 60 -15.01 0.41 0.03
C VAL A 60 -13.75 1.22 0.23
N THR A 61 -13.04 0.94 1.30
CA THR A 61 -11.77 1.56 1.65
C THR A 61 -10.68 0.52 1.87
N ALA A 62 -9.46 0.85 1.45
CA ALA A 62 -8.28 0.08 1.81
C ALA A 62 -7.74 0.59 3.15
N THR A 63 -7.65 -0.29 4.13
CA THR A 63 -7.34 0.10 5.52
C THR A 63 -5.88 -0.06 5.88
N ARG A 64 -5.24 -1.12 5.42
CA ARG A 64 -3.83 -1.46 5.73
C ARG A 64 -3.28 -2.43 4.69
N LEU A 65 -1.96 -2.62 4.70
CA LEU A 65 -1.35 -3.69 3.92
C LEU A 65 -1.70 -5.05 4.53
N VAL A 66 -1.76 -6.06 3.65
CA VAL A 66 -1.93 -7.44 4.09
C VAL A 66 -0.73 -7.86 4.94
N PRO A 67 -0.94 -8.35 6.19
CA PRO A 67 0.13 -8.82 7.03
C PRO A 67 0.64 -10.20 6.58
N ASP A 68 1.86 -10.55 7.02
CA ASP A 68 2.33 -11.94 6.92
C ASP A 68 1.47 -12.85 7.79
N VAL A 69 0.92 -13.92 7.22
CA VAL A 69 0.04 -14.85 7.93
C VAL A 69 0.59 -16.28 7.81
N SER A 70 0.81 -16.93 8.95
CA SER A 70 1.07 -18.37 8.98
C SER A 70 -0.27 -19.10 9.10
N ILE A 71 -0.70 -19.80 8.04
CA ILE A 71 -1.96 -20.56 8.03
C ILE A 71 -1.78 -21.86 8.81
N VAL A 72 -0.64 -22.53 8.62
CA VAL A 72 -0.25 -23.71 9.39
C VAL A 72 1.19 -23.49 9.85
N PRO A 73 1.47 -23.48 11.15
CA PRO A 73 2.82 -23.31 11.67
C PRO A 73 3.79 -24.29 11.02
N GLY A 74 4.79 -23.77 10.30
CA GLY A 74 5.83 -24.57 9.65
C GLY A 74 5.49 -25.14 8.27
N LEU A 75 4.22 -25.07 7.78
CA LEU A 75 3.84 -25.67 6.50
C LEU A 75 3.33 -24.66 5.45
N ILE A 76 2.43 -23.74 5.82
CA ILE A 76 1.84 -22.81 4.85
C ILE A 76 1.95 -21.40 5.42
N LYS A 77 2.70 -20.55 4.69
CA LYS A 77 2.83 -19.11 4.94
C LYS A 77 2.23 -18.35 3.77
N LEU A 78 1.46 -17.32 4.07
CA LEU A 78 1.14 -16.27 3.12
C LEU A 78 2.06 -15.10 3.43
N ASP A 79 2.99 -14.81 2.52
CA ASP A 79 3.86 -13.67 2.65
C ASP A 79 3.07 -12.39 2.37
N GLY A 80 2.98 -11.54 3.39
CA GLY A 80 2.41 -10.21 3.30
C GLY A 80 3.50 -9.15 3.30
N TYR A 81 3.19 -8.00 3.88
CA TYR A 81 4.09 -6.84 3.84
C TYR A 81 4.70 -6.49 5.20
N THR A 82 4.37 -7.21 6.27
CA THR A 82 4.86 -6.89 7.63
C THR A 82 6.37 -6.97 7.70
N ARG A 83 6.95 -8.11 7.31
CA ARG A 83 8.40 -8.32 7.38
C ARG A 83 9.20 -7.39 6.49
N ILE A 84 8.71 -7.08 5.29
CA ILE A 84 9.41 -6.15 4.40
C ILE A 84 9.38 -4.74 5.00
N ALA A 85 8.25 -4.28 5.52
CA ALA A 85 8.12 -2.97 6.17
C ALA A 85 9.04 -2.86 7.39
N GLU A 86 9.00 -3.85 8.30
CA GLU A 86 9.87 -3.91 9.48
C GLU A 86 11.35 -3.94 9.11
N SER A 87 11.71 -4.74 8.08
CA SER A 87 13.09 -4.85 7.61
C SER A 87 13.60 -3.53 7.01
N LEU A 88 12.77 -2.84 6.24
CA LEU A 88 13.10 -1.52 5.69
C LEU A 88 13.31 -0.50 6.82
N CYS A 89 12.38 -0.44 7.78
CA CYS A 89 12.49 0.45 8.92
C CYS A 89 13.76 0.18 9.73
N ALA A 90 14.03 -1.06 10.07
CA ALA A 90 15.19 -1.43 10.88
C ALA A 90 16.52 -1.18 10.16
N ARG A 91 16.61 -1.49 8.86
CA ARG A 91 17.87 -1.38 8.10
C ARG A 91 18.20 0.04 7.66
N LEU A 92 17.18 0.83 7.34
CA LEU A 92 17.36 2.19 6.83
C LEU A 92 17.15 3.27 7.91
N GLY A 93 16.84 2.88 9.15
CA GLY A 93 16.55 3.82 10.22
C GLY A 93 15.31 4.66 9.96
N LEU A 94 14.26 4.00 9.41
CA LEU A 94 12.99 4.65 9.14
C LEU A 94 12.04 4.50 10.33
N GLU A 95 11.15 5.47 10.48
CA GLU A 95 10.11 5.48 11.51
C GLU A 95 8.73 5.47 10.84
N ASP A 96 7.92 4.44 11.16
CA ASP A 96 6.55 4.35 10.65
C ASP A 96 5.72 5.54 11.13
N GLY A 97 4.91 6.05 10.23
CA GLY A 97 4.13 7.26 10.49
C GLY A 97 4.92 8.58 10.32
N LYS A 98 6.25 8.55 10.14
CA LYS A 98 7.10 9.72 9.88
C LYS A 98 7.69 9.66 8.48
N ASN A 99 8.91 9.11 8.34
CA ASN A 99 9.61 8.99 7.07
C ASN A 99 9.45 7.62 6.39
N PHE A 100 8.59 6.77 6.94
CA PHE A 100 8.06 5.57 6.29
C PHE A 100 6.54 5.63 6.27
N ARG A 101 5.95 5.33 5.12
CA ARG A 101 4.50 5.23 4.92
C ARG A 101 4.17 4.00 4.11
N ALA A 102 3.21 3.23 4.59
CA ALA A 102 2.52 2.25 3.77
C ALA A 102 1.38 2.93 3.02
N PHE A 103 1.20 2.60 1.74
CA PHE A 103 0.10 3.12 0.93
C PHE A 103 -0.85 1.98 0.55
N PRO A 104 -1.83 1.63 1.40
CA PRO A 104 -2.90 0.72 1.02
C PRO A 104 -3.83 1.40 0.01
N TYR A 105 -4.29 0.64 -0.98
CA TYR A 105 -5.21 1.13 -2.00
C TYR A 105 -6.20 0.05 -2.40
N ASP A 106 -7.36 0.47 -2.89
CA ASP A 106 -8.35 -0.44 -3.47
C ASP A 106 -7.84 -0.94 -4.83
N TRP A 107 -7.28 -2.14 -4.83
CA TRP A 107 -6.65 -2.79 -5.98
C TRP A 107 -7.65 -3.22 -7.06
N ARG A 108 -8.96 -3.00 -6.86
CA ARG A 108 -10.01 -3.21 -7.86
C ARG A 108 -10.12 -1.99 -8.80
N ARG A 109 -9.66 -0.83 -8.35
CA ARG A 109 -9.74 0.45 -9.07
C ARG A 109 -8.68 0.58 -10.16
N ASP A 110 -8.97 1.42 -11.13
CA ASP A 110 -8.02 1.77 -12.18
C ASP A 110 -6.72 2.36 -11.61
N ASN A 111 -5.59 1.96 -12.17
CA ASN A 111 -4.26 2.34 -11.68
C ASN A 111 -4.00 3.85 -11.78
N ALA A 112 -4.53 4.53 -12.79
CA ALA A 112 -4.35 5.98 -12.94
C ALA A 112 -5.09 6.74 -11.84
N ARG A 113 -6.28 6.28 -11.44
CA ARG A 113 -7.03 6.85 -10.30
C ARG A 113 -6.32 6.62 -8.97
N VAL A 114 -5.79 5.42 -8.79
CA VAL A 114 -4.99 5.13 -7.59
C VAL A 114 -3.73 5.99 -7.56
N ALA A 115 -3.09 6.23 -8.71
CA ALA A 115 -1.93 7.11 -8.81
C ALA A 115 -2.25 8.58 -8.48
N GLN A 116 -3.41 9.10 -8.87
CA GLN A 116 -3.88 10.44 -8.45
C GLN A 116 -4.07 10.54 -6.93
N ARG A 117 -4.61 9.48 -6.31
CA ARG A 117 -4.71 9.41 -4.85
C ARG A 117 -3.32 9.34 -4.20
N LEU A 118 -2.40 8.57 -4.79
CA LEU A 118 -1.01 8.51 -4.34
C LEU A 118 -0.36 9.89 -4.41
N GLU A 119 -0.53 10.62 -5.52
CA GLU A 119 -0.01 11.98 -5.68
C GLU A 119 -0.44 12.87 -4.52
N SER A 120 -1.76 12.97 -4.28
CA SER A 120 -2.30 13.81 -3.21
C SER A 120 -1.71 13.46 -1.84
N GLN A 121 -1.73 12.17 -1.47
CA GLN A 121 -1.24 11.74 -0.16
C GLN A 121 0.29 11.83 -0.03
N ALA A 122 1.03 11.47 -1.08
CA ALA A 122 2.50 11.53 -1.05
C ALA A 122 2.99 12.97 -0.92
N MET A 123 2.34 13.93 -1.58
CA MET A 123 2.70 15.34 -1.49
C MET A 123 2.41 15.91 -0.09
N ASP A 124 1.27 15.54 0.51
CA ASP A 124 0.95 15.92 1.89
C ASP A 124 1.94 15.32 2.89
N TRP A 125 2.26 14.05 2.77
CA TRP A 125 3.24 13.38 3.64
C TRP A 125 4.64 13.99 3.47
N LEU A 126 5.06 14.29 2.24
CA LEU A 126 6.36 14.92 1.98
C LEU A 126 6.44 16.33 2.57
N LYS A 127 5.37 17.11 2.47
CA LYS A 127 5.28 18.43 3.07
C LYS A 127 5.43 18.37 4.60
N HIS A 128 4.72 17.44 5.24
CA HIS A 128 4.82 17.23 6.69
C HIS A 128 6.21 16.76 7.09
N TRP A 129 6.78 15.81 6.36
CA TRP A 129 8.12 15.31 6.66
C TRP A 129 9.19 16.38 6.51
N ARG A 130 9.12 17.21 5.49
CA ARG A 130 10.05 18.36 5.33
C ARG A 130 9.97 19.35 6.50
N ALA A 131 8.79 19.60 7.00
CA ALA A 131 8.58 20.47 8.15
C ALA A 131 9.12 19.85 9.45
N GLU A 132 8.87 18.55 9.66
CA GLU A 132 9.29 17.83 10.86
C GLU A 132 10.81 17.60 10.90
N SER A 133 11.40 17.17 9.78
CA SER A 133 12.84 16.90 9.68
C SER A 133 13.71 18.15 9.55
N GLY A 134 13.10 19.28 9.19
CA GLY A 134 13.84 20.50 8.83
C GLY A 134 14.60 20.41 7.50
N ASP A 135 14.45 19.32 6.74
CA ASP A 135 15.09 19.13 5.44
C ASP A 135 14.12 19.44 4.28
N GLY A 136 14.09 20.70 3.85
CA GLY A 136 13.29 21.14 2.70
C GLY A 136 13.65 20.46 1.37
N LYS A 137 14.78 19.74 1.29
CA LYS A 137 15.26 19.03 0.09
C LYS A 137 14.90 17.53 0.12
N ALA A 138 14.24 17.05 1.17
CA ALA A 138 13.76 15.67 1.25
C ALA A 138 12.89 15.35 0.03
N LYS A 139 13.03 14.14 -0.50
CA LYS A 139 12.28 13.63 -1.65
C LYS A 139 11.57 12.33 -1.31
N LEU A 140 10.78 11.84 -2.25
CA LEU A 140 10.12 10.54 -2.16
C LEU A 140 11.07 9.43 -2.62
N VAL A 141 11.03 8.30 -1.93
CA VAL A 141 11.54 7.02 -2.41
C VAL A 141 10.34 6.08 -2.47
N LEU A 142 9.96 5.66 -3.66
CA LEU A 142 8.82 4.78 -3.89
C LEU A 142 9.31 3.34 -4.02
N ILE A 143 8.71 2.43 -3.26
CA ILE A 143 8.95 1.00 -3.35
C ILE A 143 7.63 0.35 -3.73
N GLY A 144 7.49 -0.06 -4.99
CA GLY A 144 6.27 -0.62 -5.54
C GLY A 144 6.44 -2.10 -5.87
N HIS A 145 5.65 -2.95 -5.23
CA HIS A 145 5.59 -4.37 -5.58
C HIS A 145 4.53 -4.59 -6.67
N SER A 146 4.91 -5.27 -7.76
CA SER A 146 3.99 -5.67 -8.83
C SER A 146 3.12 -4.49 -9.33
N MET A 147 1.79 -4.54 -9.19
CA MET A 147 0.86 -3.45 -9.57
C MET A 147 1.19 -2.12 -8.87
N GLY A 148 1.69 -2.15 -7.64
CA GLY A 148 2.16 -0.95 -6.94
C GLY A 148 3.32 -0.26 -7.67
N GLY A 149 4.15 -1.02 -8.39
CA GLY A 149 5.19 -0.48 -9.27
C GLY A 149 4.60 0.27 -10.47
N LEU A 150 3.53 -0.25 -11.08
CA LEU A 150 2.83 0.39 -12.20
C LEU A 150 2.16 1.71 -11.75
N ILE A 151 1.50 1.70 -10.60
CA ILE A 151 0.88 2.89 -10.00
C ILE A 151 1.94 3.95 -9.70
N SER A 152 3.04 3.56 -9.07
CA SER A 152 4.15 4.46 -8.77
C SER A 152 4.77 5.06 -10.03
N ARG A 153 4.92 4.26 -11.08
CA ARG A 153 5.41 4.71 -12.37
C ARG A 153 4.47 5.71 -13.02
N TRP A 154 3.16 5.46 -12.98
CA TRP A 154 2.17 6.40 -13.48
C TRP A 154 2.25 7.76 -12.76
N PHE A 155 2.35 7.74 -11.43
CA PHE A 155 2.57 8.96 -10.65
C PHE A 155 3.83 9.70 -11.08
N VAL A 156 4.96 8.99 -11.21
CA VAL A 156 6.25 9.61 -11.56
C VAL A 156 6.22 10.18 -12.98
N GLU A 157 5.73 9.45 -13.97
CA GLU A 157 5.84 9.80 -15.38
C GLU A 157 4.69 10.66 -15.88
N CYS A 158 3.44 10.39 -15.42
CA CYS A 158 2.25 11.03 -15.98
C CYS A 158 1.71 12.19 -15.12
N LEU A 159 1.97 12.18 -13.81
CA LEU A 159 1.47 13.21 -12.88
C LEU A 159 2.59 14.17 -12.40
N GLY A 160 3.76 14.13 -13.01
CA GLY A 160 4.87 15.02 -12.66
C GLY A 160 5.60 14.67 -11.37
N GLY A 161 5.33 13.49 -10.80
CA GLY A 161 5.93 13.02 -9.55
C GLY A 161 7.46 12.91 -9.59
N TRP A 162 8.07 12.85 -10.78
CA TRP A 162 9.53 12.83 -10.97
C TRP A 162 10.24 14.03 -10.32
N GLN A 163 9.59 15.18 -10.23
CA GLN A 163 10.15 16.38 -9.61
C GLN A 163 10.41 16.18 -8.11
N HIS A 164 9.59 15.36 -7.48
CA HIS A 164 9.57 15.11 -6.04
C HIS A 164 10.16 13.75 -5.65
N THR A 165 10.43 12.89 -6.63
CA THR A 165 10.92 11.52 -6.40
C THR A 165 12.42 11.45 -6.59
N ARG A 166 13.12 10.82 -5.65
CA ARG A 166 14.55 10.50 -5.73
C ARG A 166 14.78 9.16 -6.41
N ALA A 167 13.96 8.18 -6.07
CA ALA A 167 14.09 6.83 -6.60
C ALA A 167 12.72 6.13 -6.66
N LEU A 168 12.54 5.32 -7.68
CA LEU A 168 11.48 4.34 -7.81
C LEU A 168 12.12 2.96 -7.89
N ILE A 169 11.74 2.09 -6.96
CA ILE A 169 12.19 0.69 -6.86
C ILE A 169 10.97 -0.18 -7.13
N THR A 170 11.04 -1.02 -8.14
CA THR A 170 10.00 -1.99 -8.48
C THR A 170 10.46 -3.40 -8.16
N LEU A 171 9.56 -4.19 -7.55
CA LEU A 171 9.79 -5.57 -7.12
C LEU A 171 8.82 -6.50 -7.83
#